data_679d1c392f5a0a0845d82bcf9171c5c4
#
_entry.id   679d1c392f5a0a0845d82bcf9171c5c4
#
_cell.length_a   1.000
_cell.length_b   1.000
_cell.length_c   1.000
_cell.angle_alpha   90.00
_cell.angle_beta   90.00
_cell.angle_gamma   90.00
#
_symmetry.space_group_name_H-M   'P 1'
#
loop_
_entity.id
_entity.type
_entity.pdbx_description
1 polymer ?
#
loop_
_entity_poly.entity_id
_entity_poly.type
_entity_poly.pdbx_seq_one_letter_code
_entity_poly.pdbx_strand_id
1 'polypeptide(L)'
;IEITMEGGYVKVITPIDDTPAFNAGIQSGDLIIEIDNNSVQGMSLSEAVDLMRGKIGTSILLTIAREGESSPIEVKIIRDKIKVKSVKYEVIEDNFGYIRISSFQSKTGKNLKKALKDLKASTKNNIKGYVIDMRNNPGGVLGAAVDVSDAFIKGKKKIVFTRGRAEDAMYEFVSNNTDLADGKPIVVLIN
;
A
#
# COMPACT_ATOMS: atom_id res chain seq x y z
N ILE A 1 0.70 1.58 -10.23
CA ILE A 1 -0.40 2.37 -9.65
C ILE A 1 -1.65 1.52 -9.54
N GLU A 2 -2.48 1.78 -8.52
CA GLU A 2 -3.84 1.26 -8.40
C GLU A 2 -4.81 2.34 -8.86
N ILE A 3 -5.78 1.98 -9.69
CA ILE A 3 -6.67 2.91 -10.37
C ILE A 3 -8.11 2.42 -10.39
N THR A 4 -9.04 3.35 -10.55
CA THR A 4 -10.47 3.11 -10.75
C THR A 4 -11.01 4.09 -11.78
N MET A 5 -12.26 3.93 -12.20
CA MET A 5 -12.97 4.93 -13.00
C MET A 5 -13.78 5.83 -12.09
N GLU A 6 -13.69 7.15 -12.29
CA GLU A 6 -14.50 8.17 -11.60
C GLU A 6 -14.82 9.32 -12.55
N GLY A 7 -16.10 9.62 -12.72
CA GLY A 7 -16.55 10.73 -13.59
C GLY A 7 -16.14 10.61 -15.06
N GLY A 8 -15.88 9.40 -15.56
CA GLY A 8 -15.42 9.16 -16.94
C GLY A 8 -13.90 9.28 -17.13
N TYR A 9 -13.16 9.48 -16.05
CA TYR A 9 -11.69 9.55 -16.03
C TYR A 9 -11.09 8.43 -15.19
N VAL A 10 -9.78 8.20 -15.36
CA VAL A 10 -9.05 7.21 -14.58
C VAL A 10 -8.50 7.87 -13.32
N LYS A 11 -9.06 7.52 -12.15
CA LYS A 11 -8.62 8.04 -10.85
C LYS A 11 -7.52 7.17 -10.27
N VAL A 12 -6.45 7.78 -9.82
CA VAL A 12 -5.39 7.12 -9.04
C VAL A 12 -5.86 6.92 -7.60
N ILE A 13 -6.05 5.67 -7.20
CA ILE A 13 -6.32 5.31 -5.80
C ILE A 13 -5.05 5.48 -5.00
N THR A 14 -3.97 4.83 -5.46
CA THR A 14 -2.65 4.97 -4.85
C THR A 14 -1.52 4.68 -5.86
N PRO A 15 -0.47 5.50 -5.92
CA PRO A 15 0.77 5.11 -6.57
C PRO A 15 1.47 4.07 -5.69
N ILE A 16 1.97 2.99 -6.30
CA ILE A 16 2.72 1.96 -5.57
C ILE A 16 4.12 2.50 -5.29
N ASP A 17 4.54 2.49 -4.03
CA ASP A 17 5.85 2.99 -3.59
C ASP A 17 7.02 2.41 -4.41
N ASP A 18 8.05 3.22 -4.69
CA ASP A 18 9.27 2.88 -5.47
C ASP A 18 8.98 2.44 -6.91
N THR A 19 7.81 2.75 -7.45
CA THR A 19 7.50 2.48 -8.85
C THR A 19 7.77 3.71 -9.73
N PRO A 20 7.93 3.55 -11.05
CA PRO A 20 8.11 4.67 -11.96
C PRO A 20 7.05 5.78 -11.81
N ALA A 21 5.78 5.42 -11.61
CA ALA A 21 4.71 6.40 -11.42
C ALA A 21 4.86 7.17 -10.11
N PHE A 22 5.17 6.48 -9.00
CA PHE A 22 5.46 7.11 -7.71
C PHE A 22 6.65 8.07 -7.81
N ASN A 23 7.76 7.62 -8.42
CA ASN A 23 8.97 8.44 -8.59
C ASN A 23 8.77 9.62 -9.53
N ALA A 24 7.82 9.54 -10.46
CA ALA A 24 7.43 10.63 -11.34
C ALA A 24 6.46 11.64 -10.69
N GLY A 25 6.07 11.42 -9.43
CA GLY A 25 5.24 12.36 -8.67
C GLY A 25 3.72 12.20 -8.85
N ILE A 26 3.26 11.06 -9.37
CA ILE A 26 1.83 10.70 -9.35
C ILE A 26 1.38 10.56 -7.89
N GLN A 27 0.19 11.08 -7.57
CA GLN A 27 -0.38 11.11 -6.22
C GLN A 27 -1.75 10.41 -6.17
N SER A 28 -2.17 10.02 -4.96
CA SER A 28 -3.54 9.58 -4.71
C SER A 28 -4.51 10.74 -5.00
N GLY A 29 -5.62 10.43 -5.67
CA GLY A 29 -6.61 11.42 -6.08
C GLY A 29 -6.39 12.03 -7.46
N ASP A 30 -5.20 11.89 -8.07
CA ASP A 30 -4.96 12.36 -9.44
C ASP A 30 -5.97 11.74 -10.41
N LEU A 31 -6.53 12.56 -11.30
CA LEU A 31 -7.36 12.11 -12.42
C LEU A 31 -6.52 12.10 -13.69
N ILE A 32 -6.24 10.95 -14.26
CA ILE A 32 -5.59 10.83 -15.56
C ILE A 32 -6.65 11.16 -16.61
N ILE A 33 -6.43 12.24 -17.34
CA ILE A 33 -7.35 12.74 -18.36
C ILE A 33 -6.91 12.36 -19.77
N GLU A 34 -5.58 12.17 -19.98
CA GLU A 34 -5.04 11.71 -21.27
C GLU A 34 -3.89 10.73 -21.04
N ILE A 35 -3.70 9.82 -22.00
CA ILE A 35 -2.59 8.89 -22.10
C ILE A 35 -1.97 9.02 -23.49
N ASP A 36 -0.70 9.44 -23.58
CA ASP A 36 0.02 9.70 -24.84
C ASP A 36 -0.82 10.63 -25.77
N ASN A 37 -1.36 11.73 -25.22
CA ASN A 37 -2.25 12.71 -25.86
C ASN A 37 -3.62 12.15 -26.35
N ASN A 38 -4.00 10.95 -25.93
CA ASN A 38 -5.32 10.40 -26.22
C ASN A 38 -6.21 10.57 -24.97
N SER A 39 -7.36 11.24 -25.13
CA SER A 39 -8.32 11.40 -24.04
C SER A 39 -8.81 10.05 -23.54
N VAL A 40 -8.85 9.88 -22.21
CA VAL A 40 -9.42 8.68 -21.57
C VAL A 40 -10.93 8.72 -21.44
N GLN A 41 -11.55 9.85 -21.75
CA GLN A 41 -13.00 10.02 -21.64
C GLN A 41 -13.73 9.04 -22.57
N GLY A 42 -14.63 8.24 -22.01
CA GLY A 42 -15.36 7.21 -22.75
C GLY A 42 -14.64 5.86 -22.86
N MET A 43 -13.40 5.75 -22.40
CA MET A 43 -12.68 4.47 -22.31
C MET A 43 -13.19 3.66 -21.11
N SER A 44 -13.14 2.34 -21.26
CA SER A 44 -13.22 1.42 -20.12
C SER A 44 -11.90 1.42 -19.35
N LEU A 45 -11.94 0.98 -18.08
CA LEU A 45 -10.72 0.82 -17.28
C LEU A 45 -9.71 -0.13 -17.94
N SER A 46 -10.18 -1.18 -18.62
CA SER A 46 -9.31 -2.14 -19.32
C SER A 46 -8.57 -1.48 -20.47
N GLU A 47 -9.26 -0.70 -21.31
CA GLU A 47 -8.65 0.03 -22.42
C GLU A 47 -7.59 1.01 -21.94
N ALA A 48 -7.88 1.77 -20.89
CA ALA A 48 -6.91 2.68 -20.28
C ALA A 48 -5.69 1.93 -19.72
N VAL A 49 -5.89 0.79 -19.05
CA VAL A 49 -4.81 -0.08 -18.56
C VAL A 49 -3.93 -0.61 -19.70
N ASP A 50 -4.54 -1.02 -20.82
CA ASP A 50 -3.82 -1.55 -21.95
C ASP A 50 -2.94 -0.48 -22.61
N LEU A 51 -3.41 0.77 -22.70
CA LEU A 51 -2.61 1.91 -23.15
C LEU A 51 -1.47 2.25 -22.17
N MET A 52 -1.74 2.17 -20.86
CA MET A 52 -0.70 2.41 -19.85
C MET A 52 0.39 1.34 -19.84
N ARG A 53 0.06 0.10 -20.16
CA ARG A 53 1.04 -0.99 -20.26
C ARG A 53 1.91 -0.85 -21.51
N GLY A 54 3.07 -1.49 -21.49
CA GLY A 54 3.96 -1.51 -22.62
C GLY A 54 5.31 -2.15 -22.29
N LYS A 55 6.19 -2.16 -23.29
CA LYS A 55 7.54 -2.73 -23.16
C LYS A 55 8.36 -1.97 -22.12
N ILE A 56 9.10 -2.69 -21.28
CA ILE A 56 10.04 -2.11 -20.30
C ILE A 56 11.03 -1.20 -21.03
N GLY A 57 11.29 -0.03 -20.44
CA GLY A 57 12.18 1.00 -20.99
C GLY A 57 11.51 1.98 -21.96
N THR A 58 10.26 1.73 -22.40
CA THR A 58 9.51 2.72 -23.20
C THR A 58 8.89 3.79 -22.31
N SER A 59 8.73 5.00 -22.84
CA SER A 59 8.05 6.10 -22.14
C SER A 59 6.55 6.07 -22.37
N ILE A 60 5.83 6.65 -21.43
CA ILE A 60 4.42 7.02 -21.52
C ILE A 60 4.28 8.44 -20.99
N LEU A 61 3.42 9.25 -21.60
CA LEU A 61 3.02 10.57 -21.13
C LEU A 61 1.61 10.47 -20.53
N LEU A 62 1.45 10.86 -19.28
CA LEU A 62 0.15 11.00 -18.63
C LEU A 62 -0.16 12.49 -18.43
N THR A 63 -1.32 12.95 -18.88
CA THR A 63 -1.85 14.26 -18.52
C THR A 63 -2.83 14.05 -17.35
N ILE A 64 -2.56 14.69 -16.23
CA ILE A 64 -3.36 14.53 -15.00
C ILE A 64 -3.99 15.85 -14.58
N ALA A 65 -5.19 15.78 -14.03
CA ALA A 65 -5.81 16.85 -13.25
C ALA A 65 -5.64 16.51 -11.76
N ARG A 66 -5.15 17.49 -10.98
CA ARG A 66 -4.91 17.34 -9.54
C ARG A 66 -5.68 18.42 -8.78
N GLU A 67 -6.29 18.04 -7.68
CA GLU A 67 -6.96 19.00 -6.80
C GLU A 67 -5.96 20.06 -6.28
N GLY A 68 -6.37 21.34 -6.37
CA GLY A 68 -5.52 22.48 -6.01
C GLY A 68 -4.64 23.04 -7.13
N GLU A 69 -4.52 22.35 -8.27
CA GLU A 69 -3.79 22.84 -9.44
C GLU A 69 -4.74 23.51 -10.45
N SER A 70 -4.31 24.65 -11.01
CA SER A 70 -5.13 25.42 -11.96
C SER A 70 -5.11 24.92 -13.39
N SER A 71 -4.15 24.06 -13.73
CA SER A 71 -3.94 23.51 -15.08
C SER A 71 -3.50 22.06 -15.00
N PRO A 72 -3.79 21.25 -16.05
CA PRO A 72 -3.32 19.88 -16.14
C PRO A 72 -1.79 19.79 -16.06
N ILE A 73 -1.30 18.71 -15.47
CA ILE A 73 0.13 18.41 -15.29
C ILE A 73 0.51 17.27 -16.23
N GLU A 74 1.57 17.47 -17.03
CA GLU A 74 2.15 16.41 -17.84
C GLU A 74 3.21 15.64 -17.04
N VAL A 75 3.04 14.33 -16.97
CA VAL A 75 3.95 13.43 -16.24
C VAL A 75 4.48 12.36 -17.18
N LYS A 76 5.78 12.43 -17.50
CA LYS A 76 6.47 11.42 -18.31
C LYS A 76 7.00 10.30 -17.41
N ILE A 77 6.62 9.07 -17.71
CA ILE A 77 6.99 7.88 -16.95
C ILE A 77 7.71 6.90 -17.86
N ILE A 78 8.83 6.32 -17.40
CA ILE A 78 9.51 5.22 -18.09
C ILE A 78 8.99 3.91 -17.54
N ARG A 79 8.43 3.06 -18.38
CA ARG A 79 7.88 1.75 -17.98
C ARG A 79 8.98 0.83 -17.45
N ASP A 80 8.75 0.18 -16.35
CA ASP A 80 9.68 -0.76 -15.72
C ASP A 80 8.94 -1.95 -15.11
N LYS A 81 9.70 -2.97 -14.73
CA LYS A 81 9.16 -4.14 -14.01
C LYS A 81 8.79 -3.76 -12.58
N ILE A 82 7.50 -3.76 -12.31
CA ILE A 82 6.99 -3.41 -10.97
C ILE A 82 7.22 -4.56 -10.00
N LYS A 83 8.10 -4.34 -9.01
CA LYS A 83 8.35 -5.25 -7.89
C LYS A 83 7.75 -4.64 -6.63
N VAL A 84 6.55 -5.04 -6.30
CA VAL A 84 5.85 -4.52 -5.12
C VAL A 84 6.37 -5.20 -3.86
N LYS A 85 7.08 -4.43 -3.03
CA LYS A 85 7.39 -4.81 -1.64
C LYS A 85 6.31 -4.20 -0.76
N SER A 86 5.41 -5.04 -0.25
CA SER A 86 4.33 -4.56 0.62
C SER A 86 4.77 -4.13 2.02
N VAL A 87 6.00 -4.42 2.42
CA VAL A 87 6.59 -4.01 3.71
C VAL A 87 7.95 -3.40 3.46
N LYS A 88 8.15 -2.16 3.91
CA LYS A 88 9.44 -1.47 4.01
C LYS A 88 9.66 -1.08 5.45
N TYR A 89 10.89 -0.96 5.88
CA TYR A 89 11.21 -0.62 7.26
C TYR A 89 12.59 0.01 7.38
N GLU A 90 12.72 0.85 8.37
CA GLU A 90 13.97 1.50 8.75
C GLU A 90 13.96 1.87 10.23
N VAL A 91 15.13 2.15 10.78
CA VAL A 91 15.25 2.76 12.09
C VAL A 91 15.23 4.28 11.90
N ILE A 92 14.33 4.97 12.60
CA ILE A 92 14.26 6.42 12.62
C ILE A 92 14.64 6.95 14.01
N GLU A 93 15.22 8.16 14.03
CA GLU A 93 15.61 8.87 15.26
C GLU A 93 16.21 7.94 16.34
N ASP A 94 15.93 8.21 17.59
CA ASP A 94 16.45 7.51 18.77
C ASP A 94 15.97 6.04 18.92
N ASN A 95 16.19 5.18 17.93
CA ASN A 95 15.82 3.76 17.92
C ASN A 95 14.30 3.49 17.88
N PHE A 96 13.53 4.27 17.12
CA PHE A 96 12.17 3.87 16.75
C PHE A 96 12.17 3.08 15.45
N GLY A 97 11.38 2.02 15.39
CA GLY A 97 11.18 1.23 14.17
C GLY A 97 10.06 1.83 13.33
N TYR A 98 10.37 2.36 12.15
CA TYR A 98 9.37 2.74 11.16
C TYR A 98 9.10 1.56 10.22
N ILE A 99 7.83 1.23 10.02
CA ILE A 99 7.39 0.14 9.14
C ILE A 99 6.26 0.63 8.27
N ARG A 100 6.49 0.73 6.97
CA ARG A 100 5.50 1.06 5.95
C ARG A 100 4.86 -0.21 5.42
N ILE A 101 3.52 -0.30 5.49
CA ILE A 101 2.73 -1.40 4.90
C ILE A 101 1.86 -0.80 3.81
N SER A 102 2.26 -0.92 2.55
CA SER A 102 1.60 -0.30 1.41
C SER A 102 0.36 -1.07 0.91
N SER A 103 0.28 -2.38 1.18
CA SER A 103 -0.88 -3.24 0.85
C SER A 103 -0.79 -4.57 1.59
N PHE A 104 -1.92 -5.30 1.66
CA PHE A 104 -1.94 -6.63 2.28
C PHE A 104 -1.84 -7.73 1.21
N GLN A 105 -0.63 -8.19 0.94
CA GLN A 105 -0.32 -9.32 0.06
C GLN A 105 -0.09 -10.59 0.86
N SER A 106 -0.19 -11.77 0.25
CA SER A 106 -0.03 -13.08 0.92
C SER A 106 1.27 -13.22 1.74
N LYS A 107 2.31 -12.45 1.41
CA LYS A 107 3.60 -12.48 2.13
C LYS A 107 3.79 -11.34 3.12
N THR A 108 2.82 -10.44 3.27
CA THR A 108 2.96 -9.22 4.10
C THR A 108 3.21 -9.58 5.57
N GLY A 109 2.44 -10.51 6.16
CA GLY A 109 2.67 -10.96 7.54
C GLY A 109 4.08 -11.54 7.76
N LYS A 110 4.56 -12.39 6.84
CA LYS A 110 5.93 -12.93 6.89
C LYS A 110 6.98 -11.83 6.78
N ASN A 111 6.79 -10.87 5.88
CA ASN A 111 7.72 -9.77 5.68
C ASN A 111 7.74 -8.82 6.88
N LEU A 112 6.59 -8.58 7.53
CA LEU A 112 6.52 -7.82 8.77
C LEU A 112 7.30 -8.49 9.91
N LYS A 113 7.10 -9.80 10.10
CA LYS A 113 7.85 -10.57 11.13
C LYS A 113 9.36 -10.47 10.91
N LYS A 114 9.80 -10.52 9.64
CA LYS A 114 11.19 -10.29 9.28
C LYS A 114 11.63 -8.87 9.61
N ALA A 115 10.84 -7.85 9.24
CA ALA A 115 11.14 -6.45 9.51
C ALA A 115 11.32 -6.17 11.01
N LEU A 116 10.43 -6.67 11.86
CA LEU A 116 10.52 -6.55 13.31
C LEU A 116 11.81 -7.19 13.88
N LYS A 117 12.16 -8.37 13.36
CA LYS A 117 13.41 -9.05 13.75
C LYS A 117 14.65 -8.24 13.33
N ASP A 118 14.68 -7.74 12.11
CA ASP A 118 15.83 -6.99 11.57
C ASP A 118 15.98 -5.64 12.29
N LEU A 119 14.87 -4.94 12.59
CA LEU A 119 14.88 -3.69 13.37
C LEU A 119 15.42 -3.91 14.79
N LYS A 120 15.00 -4.99 15.47
CA LYS A 120 15.56 -5.35 16.78
C LYS A 120 17.05 -5.63 16.70
N ALA A 121 17.50 -6.38 15.70
CA ALA A 121 18.90 -6.70 15.54
C ALA A 121 19.76 -5.46 15.24
N SER A 122 19.31 -4.57 14.35
CA SER A 122 20.05 -3.34 13.97
C SER A 122 20.20 -2.35 15.13
N THR A 123 19.26 -2.35 16.06
CA THR A 123 19.30 -1.50 17.26
C THR A 123 19.87 -2.21 18.50
N LYS A 124 20.44 -3.41 18.32
CA LYS A 124 20.92 -4.23 19.44
C LYS A 124 19.85 -4.48 20.52
N ASN A 125 18.62 -4.71 20.09
CA ASN A 125 17.40 -4.85 20.92
C ASN A 125 17.00 -3.62 21.73
N ASN A 126 17.47 -2.42 21.34
CA ASN A 126 17.15 -1.18 22.04
C ASN A 126 16.06 -0.37 21.32
N ILE A 127 15.08 -1.04 20.71
CA ILE A 127 13.90 -0.40 20.12
C ILE A 127 13.05 0.23 21.23
N LYS A 128 12.68 1.50 21.06
CA LYS A 128 11.82 2.26 21.99
C LYS A 128 10.35 2.14 21.67
N GLY A 129 10.00 1.92 20.41
CA GLY A 129 8.61 1.81 19.92
C GLY A 129 8.58 1.63 18.40
N TYR A 130 7.36 1.56 17.84
CA TYR A 130 7.14 1.36 16.42
C TYR A 130 6.15 2.36 15.85
N VAL A 131 6.41 2.81 14.63
CA VAL A 131 5.46 3.55 13.78
C VAL A 131 5.07 2.63 12.63
N ILE A 132 3.79 2.28 12.56
CA ILE A 132 3.22 1.46 11.48
C ILE A 132 2.49 2.39 10.53
N ASP A 133 3.06 2.65 9.36
CA ASP A 133 2.46 3.54 8.38
C ASP A 133 1.64 2.74 7.35
N MET A 134 0.33 2.94 7.38
CA MET A 134 -0.64 2.36 6.44
C MET A 134 -1.37 3.44 5.63
N ARG A 135 -0.88 4.66 5.57
CA ARG A 135 -1.49 5.71 4.74
C ARG A 135 -1.48 5.29 3.26
N ASN A 136 -2.56 5.56 2.55
CA ASN A 136 -2.79 5.14 1.16
C ASN A 136 -2.68 3.61 0.96
N ASN A 137 -2.97 2.82 1.99
CA ASN A 137 -3.06 1.36 1.86
C ASN A 137 -4.49 1.00 1.41
N PRO A 138 -4.70 0.47 0.19
CA PRO A 138 -6.04 0.17 -0.32
C PRO A 138 -6.63 -1.14 0.25
N GLY A 139 -5.93 -1.81 1.16
CA GLY A 139 -6.33 -3.10 1.69
C GLY A 139 -5.62 -4.28 1.03
N GLY A 140 -6.35 -5.38 0.79
CA GLY A 140 -5.85 -6.59 0.14
C GLY A 140 -6.34 -7.88 0.79
N VAL A 141 -5.46 -8.86 0.98
CA VAL A 141 -5.80 -10.19 1.50
C VAL A 141 -6.11 -10.12 2.99
N LEU A 142 -7.34 -10.48 3.39
CA LEU A 142 -7.80 -10.46 4.80
C LEU A 142 -6.87 -11.27 5.72
N GLY A 143 -6.47 -12.48 5.32
CA GLY A 143 -5.56 -13.31 6.12
C GLY A 143 -4.21 -12.65 6.37
N ALA A 144 -3.70 -11.86 5.41
CA ALA A 144 -2.45 -11.11 5.61
C ALA A 144 -2.63 -9.94 6.61
N ALA A 145 -3.80 -9.29 6.62
CA ALA A 145 -4.12 -8.28 7.63
C ALA A 145 -4.25 -8.90 9.03
N VAL A 146 -4.84 -10.09 9.12
CA VAL A 146 -4.90 -10.89 10.37
C VAL A 146 -3.49 -11.22 10.86
N ASP A 147 -2.60 -11.72 9.99
CA ASP A 147 -1.21 -12.03 10.32
C ASP A 147 -0.41 -10.82 10.83
N VAL A 148 -0.67 -9.64 10.22
CA VAL A 148 -0.08 -8.37 10.63
C VAL A 148 -0.57 -7.98 12.02
N SER A 149 -1.87 -8.04 12.26
CA SER A 149 -2.47 -7.71 13.56
C SER A 149 -2.01 -8.66 14.66
N ASP A 150 -1.97 -9.97 14.35
CA ASP A 150 -1.51 -11.01 15.28
C ASP A 150 -0.09 -10.76 15.81
N ALA A 151 0.78 -10.18 14.98
CA ALA A 151 2.16 -9.88 15.35
C ALA A 151 2.30 -8.90 16.52
N PHE A 152 1.24 -8.14 16.83
CA PHE A 152 1.26 -7.09 17.85
C PHE A 152 0.30 -7.36 19.03
N ILE A 153 -0.41 -8.48 19.02
CA ILE A 153 -1.44 -8.76 20.03
C ILE A 153 -0.94 -9.81 21.01
N LYS A 154 -0.88 -9.40 22.27
CA LYS A 154 -0.60 -10.30 23.39
C LYS A 154 -1.89 -10.98 23.89
N GLY A 155 -1.83 -12.28 24.08
CA GLY A 155 -2.97 -13.10 24.54
C GLY A 155 -3.90 -13.48 23.39
N LYS A 156 -4.79 -14.42 23.63
CA LYS A 156 -5.82 -14.83 22.68
C LYS A 156 -6.94 -13.78 22.67
N LYS A 157 -6.97 -12.96 21.63
CA LYS A 157 -7.99 -11.91 21.43
C LYS A 157 -8.57 -11.99 20.03
N LYS A 158 -9.83 -11.64 19.92
CA LYS A 158 -10.50 -11.51 18.62
C LYS A 158 -9.87 -10.36 17.83
N ILE A 159 -9.39 -10.65 16.62
CA ILE A 159 -8.83 -9.68 15.68
C ILE A 159 -9.95 -9.10 14.81
N VAL A 160 -10.66 -9.98 14.12
CA VAL A 160 -11.75 -9.63 13.22
C VAL A 160 -12.74 -10.79 13.11
N PHE A 161 -13.98 -10.47 12.82
CA PHE A 161 -15.00 -11.47 12.48
C PHE A 161 -15.80 -11.00 11.26
N THR A 162 -16.30 -11.95 10.48
CA THR A 162 -17.26 -11.69 9.40
C THR A 162 -18.63 -12.18 9.81
N ARG A 163 -19.68 -11.50 9.36
CA ARG A 163 -21.07 -11.93 9.49
C ARG A 163 -21.75 -11.85 8.13
N GLY A 164 -22.37 -12.91 7.72
CA GLY A 164 -23.15 -13.00 6.48
C GLY A 164 -24.53 -13.59 6.75
N ARG A 165 -25.38 -13.64 5.72
CA ARG A 165 -26.69 -14.30 5.79
C ARG A 165 -26.58 -15.82 5.81
N ALA A 166 -25.55 -16.37 5.17
CA ALA A 166 -25.24 -17.78 5.16
C ALA A 166 -24.34 -18.15 6.34
N GLU A 167 -24.52 -19.32 6.93
CA GLU A 167 -23.72 -19.77 8.09
C GLU A 167 -22.24 -19.95 7.74
N ASP A 168 -21.94 -20.35 6.52
CA ASP A 168 -20.58 -20.48 5.98
C ASP A 168 -19.85 -19.14 5.73
N ALA A 169 -20.55 -18.02 5.87
CA ALA A 169 -19.97 -16.67 5.79
C ALA A 169 -19.53 -16.10 7.14
N MET A 170 -19.65 -16.88 8.22
CA MET A 170 -19.26 -16.48 9.57
C MET A 170 -17.88 -17.01 9.92
N TYR A 171 -16.88 -16.13 9.90
CA TYR A 171 -15.51 -16.45 10.31
C TYR A 171 -15.11 -15.56 11.49
N GLU A 172 -14.34 -16.13 12.39
CA GLU A 172 -13.71 -15.41 13.49
C GLU A 172 -12.21 -15.70 13.50
N PHE A 173 -11.41 -14.64 13.50
CA PHE A 173 -9.96 -14.71 13.59
C PHE A 173 -9.50 -14.27 14.97
N VAL A 174 -8.75 -15.14 15.64
CA VAL A 174 -8.25 -14.95 16.99
C VAL A 174 -6.72 -14.94 16.96
N SER A 175 -6.09 -14.07 17.75
CA SER A 175 -4.64 -13.98 17.81
C SER A 175 -4.00 -15.21 18.48
N ASN A 176 -2.74 -15.49 18.07
CA ASN A 176 -1.95 -16.64 18.55
C ASN A 176 -1.07 -16.30 19.78
N ASN A 177 -1.28 -15.16 20.44
CA ASN A 177 -0.49 -14.71 21.57
C ASN A 177 0.96 -14.35 21.22
N THR A 178 1.19 -13.74 20.05
CA THR A 178 2.52 -13.44 19.54
C THR A 178 2.76 -11.92 19.55
N ASP A 179 3.05 -11.32 20.68
CA ASP A 179 3.46 -9.92 20.71
C ASP A 179 4.94 -9.79 20.32
N LEU A 180 5.21 -9.53 19.04
CA LEU A 180 6.56 -9.32 18.52
C LEU A 180 7.10 -7.92 18.80
N ALA A 181 6.28 -7.00 19.29
CA ALA A 181 6.71 -5.67 19.74
C ALA A 181 7.22 -5.68 21.19
N ASP A 182 7.10 -6.80 21.92
CA ASP A 182 7.51 -6.97 23.31
C ASP A 182 6.88 -5.91 24.25
N GLY A 183 5.60 -5.55 24.03
CA GLY A 183 4.89 -4.54 24.78
C GLY A 183 5.35 -3.09 24.54
N LYS A 184 6.18 -2.84 23.53
CA LYS A 184 6.61 -1.49 23.17
C LYS A 184 5.45 -0.68 22.58
N PRO A 185 5.44 0.65 22.77
CA PRO A 185 4.41 1.50 22.19
C PRO A 185 4.39 1.42 20.67
N ILE A 186 3.18 1.49 20.10
CA ILE A 186 2.94 1.45 18.66
C ILE A 186 2.05 2.63 18.29
N VAL A 187 2.46 3.37 17.27
CA VAL A 187 1.66 4.39 16.61
C VAL A 187 1.29 3.89 15.24
N VAL A 188 0.02 4.00 14.86
CA VAL A 188 -0.47 3.61 13.54
C VAL A 188 -0.91 4.86 12.78
N LEU A 189 -0.35 5.07 11.58
CA LEU A 189 -0.72 6.16 10.68
C LEU A 189 -1.67 5.64 9.61
N ILE A 190 -2.81 6.27 9.49
CA ILE A 190 -3.84 6.04 8.47
C ILE A 190 -4.32 7.36 7.88
N ASN A 191 -5.00 7.35 6.75
CA ASN A 191 -5.69 8.48 6.11
C ASN A 191 -7.11 8.08 5.71
#